data_a9ec00f90f9d2bc9c513ecef0e953455
#
_entry.id   a9ec00f90f9d2bc9c513ecef0e953455
#
_cell.length_a   1.000
_cell.length_b   1.000
_cell.length_c   1.000
_cell.angle_alpha   90.00
_cell.angle_beta   90.00
_cell.angle_gamma   90.00
#
_symmetry.space_group_name_H-M   'P 1'
#
loop_
_entity.id
_entity.type
_entity.pdbx_description
1 polymer ?
#
loop_
_entity_poly.entity_id
_entity_poly.type
_entity_poly.pdbx_seq_one_letter_code
_entity_poly.pdbx_strand_id
1 'polypeptide(L)'
;MAKLSLRPQQSGSQPLALPPTQRFLPALLLLFVGSGCAALIYEIVWFQLIELVIGSSAISLGVLLGTFMGGMCLGSLLLPRFVSPARHPLRVYAALEAAIGALGLIVLVVVPLMGSIYTATPVQGLAGILWRGVLCAVCLLPPTLLMGATLPAIARWVEATPTGVSWLGFFYGSNIAGAVFGCVLAGFYLLRVFDMTVTTFVAAAVNFGVAGVGLALSRRAPHRPAIPRPAVEAERSAAGINAIYVAIGLSGLSALGAEVVWTRLLSLMLGASVYTFSIILAVFLVALGAGSSAGAYIARSSRPRTALAWSQLLLTLGVAWAAFMIARALPFWPINPSLSPSPWITFQLDVVRVAVAVFPAAVLWGASFPLALAAVVGPSDDAGRLVGRVYAANTVGAILGSALFSVVVVPHWGTRHGEQLLIAISLASAMVVFAAVRRARAVEATNERDAQRSSGWVPRPAGTLLAVAGAAAAIACVIAVPNVPDGLVAYGRFLPTYTNQPKYLYVGEGINSSIAVSEEPSGVRNFHVAGKVEASSLPQDMRLQ
;
A
#
# COMPACT_ATOMS: atom_id res chain seq x y z
N MET A 1 -24.57 72.10 19.60
CA MET A 1 -24.42 71.54 18.23
C MET A 1 -22.96 71.25 17.97
N ALA A 2 -22.47 70.03 18.22
CA ALA A 2 -21.10 69.63 17.95
C ALA A 2 -21.16 68.55 16.85
N LYS A 3 -20.62 68.87 15.67
CA LYS A 3 -20.50 67.95 14.54
C LYS A 3 -19.30 67.02 14.79
N LEU A 4 -19.58 65.72 15.05
CA LEU A 4 -18.57 64.66 14.98
C LEU A 4 -18.30 64.35 13.49
N SER A 5 -17.07 64.63 13.03
CA SER A 5 -16.57 64.21 11.70
C SER A 5 -16.04 62.78 11.81
N LEU A 6 -16.75 61.83 11.26
CA LEU A 6 -16.28 60.46 11.03
C LEU A 6 -15.24 60.49 9.87
N ARG A 7 -13.96 60.28 10.16
CA ARG A 7 -12.95 59.97 9.16
C ARG A 7 -13.12 58.49 8.71
N PRO A 8 -13.11 58.20 7.40
CA PRO A 8 -13.09 56.81 6.94
C PRO A 8 -11.70 56.24 7.24
N GLN A 9 -11.67 55.14 8.03
CA GLN A 9 -10.48 54.30 8.12
C GLN A 9 -10.23 53.66 6.76
N GLN A 10 -9.17 54.06 6.08
CA GLN A 10 -8.60 53.31 4.96
C GLN A 10 -8.07 51.96 5.48
N SER A 11 -8.81 50.90 5.21
CA SER A 11 -8.32 49.53 5.34
C SER A 11 -7.31 49.26 4.24
N GLY A 12 -6.06 49.64 4.47
CA GLY A 12 -4.95 49.17 3.66
C GLY A 12 -4.87 47.65 3.82
N SER A 13 -5.23 46.90 2.79
CA SER A 13 -4.97 45.48 2.65
C SER A 13 -3.45 45.28 2.61
N GLN A 14 -2.82 45.16 3.77
CA GLN A 14 -1.49 44.59 3.86
C GLN A 14 -1.58 43.13 3.32
N PRO A 15 -0.71 42.75 2.38
CA PRO A 15 -0.65 41.36 1.96
C PRO A 15 -0.41 40.52 3.20
N LEU A 16 -1.31 39.55 3.48
CA LEU A 16 -1.20 38.61 4.58
C LEU A 16 0.15 37.91 4.47
N ALA A 17 1.13 38.40 5.23
CA ALA A 17 2.40 37.71 5.36
C ALA A 17 2.10 36.31 5.92
N LEU A 18 2.39 35.27 5.13
CA LEU A 18 2.24 33.87 5.56
C LEU A 18 2.89 33.70 6.95
N PRO A 19 2.23 33.02 7.90
CA PRO A 19 2.84 32.75 9.19
C PRO A 19 4.23 32.12 8.99
N PRO A 20 5.23 32.46 9.81
CA PRO A 20 6.63 32.07 9.59
C PRO A 20 6.84 30.55 9.42
N THR A 21 5.95 29.74 9.95
CA THR A 21 5.91 28.28 9.77
C THR A 21 5.56 27.86 8.33
N GLN A 22 4.72 28.59 7.63
CA GLN A 22 4.29 28.24 6.27
C GLN A 22 5.40 28.40 5.22
N ARG A 23 6.40 29.23 5.49
CA ARG A 23 7.54 29.45 4.56
C ARG A 23 8.43 28.20 4.39
N PHE A 24 8.43 27.28 5.37
CA PHE A 24 9.24 26.07 5.33
C PHE A 24 8.50 24.86 4.74
N LEU A 25 7.19 24.96 4.50
CA LEU A 25 6.37 23.84 4.00
C LEU A 25 6.86 23.26 2.67
N PRO A 26 7.23 24.03 1.63
CA PRO A 26 7.74 23.46 0.38
C PRO A 26 9.02 22.66 0.57
N ALA A 27 9.94 23.15 1.42
CA ALA A 27 11.17 22.43 1.73
C ALA A 27 10.89 21.13 2.48
N LEU A 28 9.91 21.11 3.39
CA LEU A 28 9.50 19.89 4.09
C LEU A 28 8.85 18.87 3.15
N LEU A 29 8.00 19.31 2.22
CA LEU A 29 7.43 18.44 1.19
C LEU A 29 8.54 17.78 0.36
N LEU A 30 9.57 18.54 -0.02
CA LEU A 30 10.71 18.03 -0.76
C LEU A 30 11.52 17.01 0.06
N LEU A 31 11.70 17.23 1.37
CA LEU A 31 12.33 16.25 2.25
C LEU A 31 11.54 14.93 2.29
N PHE A 32 10.20 15.00 2.30
CA PHE A 32 9.36 13.80 2.25
C PHE A 32 9.44 13.08 0.90
N VAL A 33 9.59 13.80 -0.21
CA VAL A 33 9.89 13.19 -1.52
C VAL A 33 11.22 12.43 -1.45
N GLY A 34 12.26 13.02 -0.88
CA GLY A 34 13.55 12.35 -0.72
C GLY A 34 13.46 11.11 0.18
N SER A 35 12.82 11.23 1.33
CA SER A 35 12.61 10.12 2.26
C SER A 35 11.84 8.95 1.61
N GLY A 36 10.72 9.23 0.93
CA GLY A 36 9.95 8.22 0.19
C GLY A 36 10.76 7.59 -0.94
N CYS A 37 11.56 8.37 -1.66
CA CYS A 37 12.44 7.87 -2.72
C CYS A 37 13.45 6.86 -2.17
N ALA A 38 14.16 7.20 -1.10
CA ALA A 38 15.13 6.30 -0.48
C ALA A 38 14.46 5.02 0.07
N ALA A 39 13.29 5.15 0.70
CA ALA A 39 12.56 4.02 1.26
C ALA A 39 12.22 2.96 0.20
N LEU A 40 11.74 3.39 -0.98
CA LEU A 40 11.37 2.45 -2.05
C LEU A 40 12.58 1.89 -2.81
N ILE A 41 13.67 2.65 -2.91
CA ILE A 41 14.93 2.08 -3.41
C ILE A 41 15.38 0.92 -2.49
N TYR A 42 15.33 1.10 -1.16
CA TYR A 42 15.63 0.02 -0.21
C TYR A 42 14.66 -1.15 -0.35
N GLU A 43 13.36 -0.89 -0.46
CA GLU A 43 12.35 -1.95 -0.55
C GLU A 43 12.63 -2.89 -1.73
N ILE A 44 12.94 -2.33 -2.91
CA ILE A 44 13.26 -3.12 -4.10
C ILE A 44 14.57 -3.90 -3.94
N VAL A 45 15.60 -3.27 -3.40
CA VAL A 45 16.89 -3.94 -3.16
C VAL A 45 16.74 -5.04 -2.11
N TRP A 46 16.03 -4.77 -1.02
CA TRP A 46 15.82 -5.75 0.04
C TRP A 46 14.94 -6.91 -0.40
N PHE A 47 13.95 -6.67 -1.28
CA PHE A 47 13.19 -7.75 -1.89
C PHE A 47 14.11 -8.75 -2.60
N GLN A 48 15.03 -8.27 -3.41
CA GLN A 48 16.00 -9.12 -4.12
C GLN A 48 16.96 -9.83 -3.16
N LEU A 49 17.49 -9.12 -2.16
CA LEU A 49 18.37 -9.72 -1.16
C LEU A 49 17.67 -10.85 -0.39
N ILE A 50 16.40 -10.66 -0.01
CA ILE A 50 15.59 -11.69 0.68
C ILE A 50 15.31 -12.86 -0.27
N GLU A 51 15.00 -12.59 -1.54
CA GLU A 51 14.74 -13.63 -2.53
C GLU A 51 15.95 -14.54 -2.73
N LEU A 52 17.17 -13.99 -2.72
CA LEU A 52 18.41 -14.77 -2.76
C LEU A 52 18.59 -15.69 -1.54
N VAL A 53 18.09 -15.28 -0.36
CA VAL A 53 18.22 -16.07 0.88
C VAL A 53 17.09 -17.08 1.01
N ILE A 54 15.84 -16.69 0.74
CA ILE A 54 14.66 -17.54 0.94
C ILE A 54 14.43 -18.48 -0.26
N GLY A 55 14.75 -18.02 -1.47
CA GLY A 55 14.60 -18.79 -2.71
C GLY A 55 13.18 -18.86 -3.26
N SER A 56 12.22 -18.10 -2.70
CA SER A 56 10.83 -18.04 -3.16
C SER A 56 10.33 -16.59 -3.21
N SER A 57 9.92 -16.14 -4.39
CA SER A 57 9.44 -14.76 -4.60
C SER A 57 8.18 -14.44 -3.78
N ALA A 58 7.22 -15.38 -3.67
CA ALA A 58 5.97 -15.15 -2.93
C ALA A 58 6.21 -15.03 -1.41
N ILE A 59 7.04 -15.92 -0.84
CA ILE A 59 7.36 -15.88 0.58
C ILE A 59 8.25 -14.68 0.89
N SER A 60 9.23 -14.40 0.03
CA SER A 60 10.11 -13.24 0.17
C SER A 60 9.31 -11.93 0.17
N LEU A 61 8.32 -11.81 -0.72
CA LEU A 61 7.42 -10.65 -0.76
C LEU A 61 6.59 -10.56 0.53
N GLY A 62 6.02 -11.67 1.00
CA GLY A 62 5.26 -11.70 2.25
C GLY A 62 6.10 -11.31 3.48
N VAL A 63 7.34 -11.82 3.57
CA VAL A 63 8.29 -11.47 4.64
C VAL A 63 8.68 -9.99 4.54
N LEU A 64 9.00 -9.49 3.34
CA LEU A 64 9.34 -8.09 3.12
C LEU A 64 8.19 -7.18 3.55
N LEU A 65 6.99 -7.37 2.97
CA LEU A 65 5.84 -6.51 3.24
C LEU A 65 5.43 -6.57 4.71
N GLY A 66 5.40 -7.79 5.29
CA GLY A 66 5.08 -7.97 6.70
C GLY A 66 6.07 -7.25 7.62
N THR A 67 7.36 -7.35 7.36
CA THR A 67 8.41 -6.71 8.15
C THR A 67 8.47 -5.20 7.92
N PHE A 68 8.37 -4.78 6.67
CA PHE A 68 8.41 -3.36 6.30
C PHE A 68 7.23 -2.61 6.93
N MET A 69 6.01 -3.10 6.71
CA MET A 69 4.81 -2.51 7.29
C MET A 69 4.78 -2.63 8.81
N GLY A 70 5.19 -3.79 9.36
CA GLY A 70 5.26 -4.02 10.81
C GLY A 70 6.23 -3.08 11.49
N GLY A 71 7.42 -2.91 10.92
CA GLY A 71 8.42 -1.95 11.39
C GLY A 71 7.89 -0.52 11.37
N MET A 72 7.31 -0.09 10.25
CA MET A 72 6.71 1.23 10.15
C MET A 72 5.57 1.46 11.17
N CYS A 73 4.71 0.47 11.38
CA CYS A 73 3.67 0.53 12.40
C CYS A 73 4.25 0.70 13.81
N LEU A 74 5.18 -0.17 14.18
CA LEU A 74 5.83 -0.12 15.49
C LEU A 74 6.57 1.21 15.69
N GLY A 75 7.29 1.70 14.68
CA GLY A 75 7.99 2.97 14.72
C GLY A 75 7.06 4.15 14.96
N SER A 76 5.93 4.19 14.28
CA SER A 76 4.93 5.24 14.45
C SER A 76 4.30 5.25 15.85
N LEU A 77 4.10 4.08 16.45
CA LEU A 77 3.53 3.93 17.81
C LEU A 77 4.56 4.17 18.92
N LEU A 78 5.83 3.82 18.67
CA LEU A 78 6.89 3.89 19.65
C LEU A 78 7.51 5.30 19.76
N LEU A 79 7.60 6.06 18.67
CA LEU A 79 8.20 7.38 18.67
C LEU A 79 7.64 8.31 19.79
N PRO A 80 6.30 8.41 19.99
CA PRO A 80 5.76 9.27 21.04
C PRO A 80 6.17 8.87 22.45
N ARG A 81 6.58 7.60 22.66
CA ARG A 81 7.00 7.08 23.97
C ARG A 81 8.46 7.36 24.27
N PHE A 82 9.33 7.33 23.24
CA PHE A 82 10.78 7.46 23.41
C PHE A 82 11.29 8.88 23.17
N VAL A 83 10.55 9.70 22.42
CA VAL A 83 10.98 11.04 22.07
C VAL A 83 10.10 12.07 22.76
N SER A 84 10.72 12.86 23.67
CA SER A 84 10.04 13.96 24.38
C SER A 84 9.48 15.00 23.40
N PRO A 85 8.25 15.51 23.60
CA PRO A 85 7.68 16.62 22.83
C PRO A 85 8.48 17.92 22.89
N ALA A 86 9.35 18.07 23.88
CA ALA A 86 10.22 19.24 24.03
C ALA A 86 11.37 19.26 23.01
N ARG A 87 11.72 18.12 22.38
CA ARG A 87 12.76 18.07 21.37
C ARG A 87 12.26 18.68 20.05
N HIS A 88 13.15 19.41 19.37
CA HIS A 88 12.84 20.01 18.09
C HIS A 88 12.51 18.94 17.03
N PRO A 89 11.27 18.90 16.46
CA PRO A 89 10.82 17.82 15.57
C PRO A 89 11.72 17.60 14.36
N LEU A 90 12.21 18.68 13.72
CA LEU A 90 13.11 18.57 12.55
C LEU A 90 14.48 17.98 12.91
N ARG A 91 14.98 18.15 14.12
CA ARG A 91 16.22 17.49 14.58
C ARG A 91 16.00 16.00 14.79
N VAL A 92 14.84 15.63 15.34
CA VAL A 92 14.45 14.23 15.50
C VAL A 92 14.33 13.58 14.12
N TYR A 93 13.63 14.22 13.19
CA TYR A 93 13.49 13.76 11.81
C TYR A 93 14.86 13.57 11.13
N ALA A 94 15.74 14.56 11.21
CA ALA A 94 17.08 14.46 10.62
C ALA A 94 17.92 13.31 11.24
N ALA A 95 17.81 13.09 12.55
CA ALA A 95 18.49 11.98 13.21
C ALA A 95 17.93 10.61 12.75
N LEU A 96 16.61 10.50 12.57
CA LEU A 96 15.96 9.30 12.04
C LEU A 96 16.46 9.00 10.61
N GLU A 97 16.45 9.99 9.72
CA GLU A 97 16.91 9.83 8.33
C GLU A 97 18.39 9.42 8.25
N ALA A 98 19.26 10.05 9.06
CA ALA A 98 20.66 9.67 9.12
C ALA A 98 20.84 8.22 9.62
N ALA A 99 20.07 7.81 10.62
CA ALA A 99 20.10 6.45 11.16
C ALA A 99 19.56 5.43 10.15
N ILE A 100 18.50 5.76 9.38
CA ILE A 100 17.98 4.93 8.29
C ILE A 100 19.07 4.71 7.24
N GLY A 101 19.75 5.78 6.81
CA GLY A 101 20.85 5.68 5.85
C GLY A 101 21.99 4.76 6.35
N ALA A 102 22.40 4.91 7.61
CA ALA A 102 23.43 4.06 8.22
C ALA A 102 23.00 2.59 8.32
N LEU A 103 21.77 2.33 8.79
CA LEU A 103 21.23 0.97 8.89
C LEU A 103 21.02 0.34 7.50
N GLY A 104 20.61 1.11 6.49
CA GLY A 104 20.51 0.63 5.11
C GLY A 104 21.83 0.09 4.57
N LEU A 105 22.95 0.75 4.90
CA LEU A 105 24.29 0.25 4.57
C LEU A 105 24.65 -1.01 5.35
N ILE A 106 24.25 -1.10 6.63
CA ILE A 106 24.52 -2.27 7.46
C ILE A 106 23.76 -3.51 6.93
N VAL A 107 22.56 -3.35 6.41
CA VAL A 107 21.77 -4.45 5.83
C VAL A 107 22.50 -5.16 4.70
N LEU A 108 23.30 -4.45 3.89
CA LEU A 108 24.12 -5.06 2.84
C LEU A 108 25.10 -6.11 3.35
N VAL A 109 25.58 -5.95 4.58
CA VAL A 109 26.54 -6.87 5.20
C VAL A 109 25.81 -7.95 6.00
N VAL A 110 24.76 -7.55 6.71
CA VAL A 110 24.07 -8.44 7.65
C VAL A 110 23.24 -9.50 6.93
N VAL A 111 22.57 -9.18 5.81
CA VAL A 111 21.73 -10.15 5.08
C VAL A 111 22.55 -11.31 4.49
N PRO A 112 23.67 -11.09 3.79
CA PRO A 112 24.56 -12.18 3.35
C PRO A 112 25.13 -13.00 4.52
N LEU A 113 25.49 -12.34 5.64
CA LEU A 113 25.95 -13.03 6.85
C LEU A 113 24.87 -13.95 7.44
N MET A 114 23.60 -13.53 7.46
CA MET A 114 22.48 -14.37 7.87
C MET A 114 22.30 -15.57 6.93
N GLY A 115 22.54 -15.41 5.64
CA GLY A 115 22.58 -16.50 4.67
C GLY A 115 23.60 -17.58 5.03
N SER A 116 24.79 -17.19 5.46
CA SER A 116 25.83 -18.14 5.90
C SER A 116 25.48 -18.86 7.21
N ILE A 117 24.84 -18.18 8.17
CA ILE A 117 24.33 -18.78 9.42
C ILE A 117 23.23 -19.80 9.10
N TYR A 118 22.35 -19.48 8.16
CA TYR A 118 21.29 -20.40 7.73
C TYR A 118 21.86 -21.68 7.11
N THR A 119 22.85 -21.59 6.21
CA THR A 119 23.45 -22.76 5.57
C THR A 119 24.15 -23.68 6.56
N ALA A 120 24.58 -23.15 7.71
CA ALA A 120 25.15 -23.92 8.80
C ALA A 120 24.09 -24.67 9.64
N THR A 121 22.80 -24.36 9.53
CA THR A 121 21.71 -24.99 10.29
C THR A 121 20.86 -25.87 9.37
N PRO A 122 20.80 -27.22 9.57
CA PRO A 122 20.10 -28.12 8.65
C PRO A 122 18.59 -28.17 8.89
N VAL A 123 17.91 -27.02 8.94
CA VAL A 123 16.45 -26.96 9.09
C VAL A 123 15.83 -26.94 7.70
N GLN A 124 15.06 -27.99 7.37
CA GLN A 124 14.41 -28.19 6.07
C GLN A 124 12.90 -27.98 6.13
N GLY A 125 12.26 -27.89 4.97
CA GLY A 125 10.82 -27.75 4.83
C GLY A 125 10.27 -26.41 5.33
N LEU A 126 9.01 -26.40 5.77
CA LEU A 126 8.31 -25.18 6.21
C LEU A 126 9.02 -24.49 7.38
N ALA A 127 9.56 -25.27 8.32
CA ALA A 127 10.30 -24.72 9.46
C ALA A 127 11.57 -23.96 9.01
N GLY A 128 12.28 -24.46 7.99
CA GLY A 128 13.44 -23.78 7.41
C GLY A 128 13.06 -22.47 6.72
N ILE A 129 11.94 -22.43 6.02
CA ILE A 129 11.41 -21.22 5.37
C ILE A 129 11.03 -20.18 6.42
N LEU A 130 10.32 -20.58 7.47
CA LEU A 130 9.94 -19.68 8.56
C LEU A 130 11.17 -19.14 9.30
N TRP A 131 12.17 -19.99 9.55
CA TRP A 131 13.42 -19.57 10.18
C TRP A 131 14.17 -18.51 9.36
N ARG A 132 14.29 -18.71 8.04
CA ARG A 132 14.86 -17.71 7.12
C ARG A 132 14.06 -16.41 7.14
N GLY A 133 12.73 -16.51 7.11
CA GLY A 133 11.84 -15.36 7.20
C GLY A 133 12.07 -14.54 8.47
N VAL A 134 12.21 -15.22 9.63
CA VAL A 134 12.50 -14.56 10.91
C VAL A 134 13.87 -13.87 10.89
N LEU A 135 14.91 -14.53 10.37
CA LEU A 135 16.24 -13.93 10.25
C LEU A 135 16.21 -12.67 9.39
N CYS A 136 15.57 -12.73 8.22
CA CYS A 136 15.42 -11.56 7.35
C CYS A 136 14.61 -10.44 8.03
N ALA A 137 13.53 -10.80 8.75
CA ALA A 137 12.72 -9.85 9.48
C ALA A 137 13.52 -9.11 10.55
N VAL A 138 14.35 -9.82 11.31
CA VAL A 138 15.23 -9.22 12.33
C VAL A 138 16.21 -8.21 11.70
N CYS A 139 16.74 -8.49 10.52
CA CYS A 139 17.64 -7.59 9.82
C CYS A 139 16.96 -6.30 9.34
N LEU A 140 15.71 -6.42 8.86
CA LEU A 140 14.97 -5.30 8.25
C LEU A 140 14.17 -4.48 9.26
N LEU A 141 13.84 -5.06 10.42
CA LEU A 141 13.00 -4.39 11.42
C LEU A 141 13.59 -3.07 11.93
N PRO A 142 14.90 -2.94 12.25
CA PRO A 142 15.46 -1.70 12.76
C PRO A 142 15.31 -0.51 11.79
N PRO A 143 15.72 -0.58 10.51
CA PRO A 143 15.57 0.55 9.60
C PRO A 143 14.10 0.86 9.29
N THR A 144 13.23 -0.14 9.15
CA THR A 144 11.80 0.08 8.87
C THR A 144 11.07 0.70 10.06
N LEU A 145 11.47 0.38 11.29
CA LEU A 145 10.99 1.02 12.51
C LEU A 145 11.31 2.52 12.54
N LEU A 146 12.52 2.89 12.15
CA LEU A 146 12.90 4.30 12.05
C LEU A 146 12.14 5.02 10.92
N MET A 147 11.93 4.36 9.77
CA MET A 147 11.11 4.91 8.68
C MET A 147 9.68 5.22 9.15
N GLY A 148 9.06 4.31 9.93
CA GLY A 148 7.74 4.53 10.49
C GLY A 148 7.66 5.68 11.50
N ALA A 149 8.77 6.04 12.12
CA ALA A 149 8.85 7.14 13.08
C ALA A 149 8.95 8.53 12.41
N THR A 150 9.26 8.62 11.11
CA THR A 150 9.51 9.90 10.42
C THR A 150 8.28 10.77 10.32
N LEU A 151 7.13 10.22 9.91
CA LEU A 151 5.88 10.96 9.77
C LEU A 151 5.37 11.52 11.12
N PRO A 152 5.28 10.74 12.22
CA PRO A 152 4.94 11.26 13.53
C PRO A 152 5.92 12.34 14.05
N ALA A 153 7.20 12.25 13.70
CA ALA A 153 8.19 13.25 14.09
C ALA A 153 7.87 14.62 13.47
N ILE A 154 7.52 14.65 12.19
CA ILE A 154 7.14 15.90 11.50
C ILE A 154 5.73 16.37 11.87
N ALA A 155 4.79 15.45 12.10
CA ALA A 155 3.44 15.81 12.53
C ALA A 155 3.46 16.72 13.75
N ARG A 156 4.33 16.45 14.71
CA ARG A 156 4.52 17.32 15.90
C ARG A 156 4.94 18.76 15.58
N TRP A 157 5.62 18.99 14.47
CA TRP A 157 5.98 20.35 14.06
C TRP A 157 4.79 21.10 13.43
N VAL A 158 3.93 20.35 12.71
CA VAL A 158 2.78 20.88 11.97
C VAL A 158 1.57 21.08 12.87
N GLU A 159 1.36 20.23 13.88
CA GLU A 159 0.25 20.32 14.86
C GLU A 159 0.25 21.63 15.67
N ALA A 160 1.37 22.34 15.72
CA ALA A 160 1.46 23.65 16.35
C ALA A 160 0.61 24.74 15.65
N THR A 161 -0.07 24.42 14.53
CA THR A 161 -0.89 25.37 13.77
C THR A 161 -2.31 24.83 13.52
N PRO A 162 -3.38 25.67 13.60
CA PRO A 162 -4.78 25.24 13.38
C PRO A 162 -5.05 24.65 12.00
N THR A 163 -4.23 24.99 11.00
CA THR A 163 -4.29 24.47 9.63
C THR A 163 -3.42 23.23 9.42
N GLY A 164 -2.73 22.79 10.49
CA GLY A 164 -1.70 21.74 10.40
C GLY A 164 -2.20 20.38 9.93
N VAL A 165 -3.38 19.96 10.40
CA VAL A 165 -3.94 18.64 10.06
C VAL A 165 -4.13 18.45 8.55
N SER A 166 -4.49 19.53 7.82
CA SER A 166 -4.64 19.47 6.36
C SER A 166 -3.31 19.22 5.63
N TRP A 167 -2.17 19.60 6.23
CA TRP A 167 -0.84 19.43 5.65
C TRP A 167 -0.31 18.00 5.80
N LEU A 168 -0.81 17.22 6.77
CA LEU A 168 -0.42 15.81 6.90
C LEU A 168 -0.72 14.99 5.65
N GLY A 169 -1.84 15.28 4.98
CA GLY A 169 -2.18 14.68 3.69
C GLY A 169 -1.19 15.03 2.58
N PHE A 170 -0.70 16.27 2.55
CA PHE A 170 0.31 16.69 1.57
C PHE A 170 1.68 16.06 1.84
N PHE A 171 2.09 15.90 3.10
CA PHE A 171 3.32 15.17 3.45
C PHE A 171 3.23 13.71 3.04
N TYR A 172 2.11 13.05 3.32
CA TYR A 172 1.87 11.69 2.88
C TYR A 172 1.90 11.56 1.35
N GLY A 173 1.22 12.46 0.63
CA GLY A 173 1.25 12.52 -0.83
C GLY A 173 2.65 12.76 -1.41
N SER A 174 3.44 13.63 -0.79
CA SER A 174 4.84 13.88 -1.19
C SER A 174 5.73 12.65 -0.97
N ASN A 175 5.53 11.94 0.13
CA ASN A 175 6.22 10.68 0.40
C ASN A 175 5.90 9.63 -0.68
N ILE A 176 4.62 9.48 -1.03
CA ILE A 176 4.20 8.58 -2.12
C ILE A 176 4.81 8.99 -3.46
N ALA A 177 4.82 10.28 -3.78
CA ALA A 177 5.44 10.76 -5.03
C ALA A 177 6.94 10.43 -5.07
N GLY A 178 7.65 10.61 -3.95
CA GLY A 178 9.03 10.17 -3.78
C GLY A 178 9.19 8.66 -3.93
N ALA A 179 8.30 7.89 -3.33
CA ALA A 179 8.25 6.44 -3.40
C ALA A 179 8.12 5.94 -4.84
N VAL A 180 7.19 6.51 -5.62
CA VAL A 180 7.03 6.21 -7.07
C VAL A 180 8.31 6.49 -7.82
N PHE A 181 8.90 7.69 -7.60
CA PHE A 181 10.15 8.05 -8.27
C PHE A 181 11.29 7.10 -7.89
N GLY A 182 11.46 6.77 -6.61
CA GLY A 182 12.46 5.83 -6.12
C GLY A 182 12.29 4.42 -6.69
N CYS A 183 11.05 3.95 -6.77
CA CYS A 183 10.70 2.66 -7.35
C CYS A 183 11.11 2.57 -8.83
N VAL A 184 10.74 3.58 -9.63
CA VAL A 184 11.09 3.64 -11.06
C VAL A 184 12.61 3.80 -11.22
N LEU A 185 13.24 4.67 -10.44
CA LEU A 185 14.69 4.89 -10.48
C LEU A 185 15.46 3.61 -10.14
N ALA A 186 15.06 2.88 -9.09
CA ALA A 186 15.70 1.63 -8.69
C ALA A 186 15.53 0.54 -9.75
N GLY A 187 14.28 0.28 -10.17
CA GLY A 187 13.96 -0.84 -11.06
C GLY A 187 14.44 -0.65 -12.51
N PHE A 188 14.42 0.58 -13.04
CA PHE A 188 14.70 0.84 -14.45
C PHE A 188 16.08 1.42 -14.72
N TYR A 189 16.72 2.03 -13.75
CA TYR A 189 18.03 2.64 -13.92
C TYR A 189 19.08 2.04 -13.00
N LEU A 190 18.93 2.13 -11.68
CA LEU A 190 19.99 1.78 -10.75
C LEU A 190 20.35 0.29 -10.82
N LEU A 191 19.37 -0.60 -10.73
CA LEU A 191 19.63 -2.06 -10.78
C LEU A 191 19.88 -2.59 -12.19
N ARG A 192 19.62 -1.78 -13.22
CA ARG A 192 19.97 -2.12 -14.59
C ARG A 192 21.41 -1.78 -14.93
N VAL A 193 21.90 -0.64 -14.43
CA VAL A 193 23.22 -0.07 -14.77
C VAL A 193 24.26 -0.45 -13.72
N PHE A 194 23.82 -0.58 -12.48
CA PHE A 194 24.66 -0.85 -11.32
C PHE A 194 24.17 -2.10 -10.57
N ASP A 195 24.87 -2.46 -9.52
CA ASP A 195 24.50 -3.55 -8.62
C ASP A 195 23.65 -3.07 -7.42
N MET A 196 23.27 -4.02 -6.57
CA MET A 196 22.51 -3.75 -5.33
C MET A 196 23.30 -2.89 -4.35
N THR A 197 24.63 -2.97 -4.37
CA THR A 197 25.51 -2.23 -3.47
C THR A 197 25.49 -0.75 -3.81
N VAL A 198 25.74 -0.39 -5.07
CA VAL A 198 25.68 1.00 -5.54
C VAL A 198 24.26 1.57 -5.37
N THR A 199 23.23 0.78 -5.67
CA THR A 199 21.84 1.19 -5.49
C THR A 199 21.53 1.53 -4.02
N THR A 200 22.05 0.73 -3.08
CA THR A 200 21.92 1.02 -1.64
C THR A 200 22.69 2.27 -1.23
N PHE A 201 23.91 2.49 -1.79
CA PHE A 201 24.65 3.72 -1.53
C PHE A 201 23.91 4.96 -2.00
N VAL A 202 23.23 4.90 -3.15
CA VAL A 202 22.39 6.01 -3.63
C VAL A 202 21.25 6.30 -2.65
N ALA A 203 20.53 5.28 -2.17
CA ALA A 203 19.48 5.44 -1.17
C ALA A 203 20.02 6.06 0.13
N ALA A 204 21.15 5.56 0.63
CA ALA A 204 21.80 6.10 1.83
C ALA A 204 22.23 7.56 1.65
N ALA A 205 22.79 7.92 0.48
CA ALA A 205 23.16 9.29 0.16
C ALA A 205 21.95 10.23 0.14
N VAL A 206 20.80 9.78 -0.37
CA VAL A 206 19.54 10.53 -0.31
C VAL A 206 19.11 10.75 1.15
N ASN A 207 19.13 9.70 2.00
CA ASN A 207 18.79 9.85 3.42
C ASN A 207 19.75 10.82 4.15
N PHE A 208 21.05 10.73 3.93
CA PHE A 208 21.99 11.67 4.52
C PHE A 208 21.79 13.11 4.01
N GLY A 209 21.45 13.28 2.73
CA GLY A 209 21.08 14.57 2.16
C GLY A 209 19.82 15.16 2.82
N VAL A 210 18.77 14.34 2.97
CA VAL A 210 17.53 14.71 3.69
C VAL A 210 17.84 15.06 5.14
N ALA A 211 18.67 14.28 5.83
CA ALA A 211 19.09 14.55 7.19
C ALA A 211 19.84 15.89 7.31
N GLY A 212 20.78 16.14 6.41
CA GLY A 212 21.57 17.38 6.37
C GLY A 212 20.70 18.62 6.17
N VAL A 213 19.78 18.58 5.19
CA VAL A 213 18.83 19.67 4.92
C VAL A 213 17.86 19.84 6.09
N GLY A 214 17.33 18.74 6.65
CA GLY A 214 16.45 18.77 7.83
C GLY A 214 17.13 19.41 9.04
N LEU A 215 18.41 19.09 9.28
CA LEU A 215 19.20 19.70 10.34
C LEU A 215 19.46 21.19 10.09
N ALA A 216 19.76 21.58 8.85
CA ALA A 216 19.96 22.99 8.49
C ALA A 216 18.65 23.81 8.67
N LEU A 217 17.50 23.26 8.26
CA LEU A 217 16.19 23.88 8.48
C LEU A 217 15.87 24.00 9.97
N SER A 218 16.23 23.02 10.80
CA SER A 218 15.99 23.06 12.25
C SER A 218 16.64 24.23 12.95
N ARG A 219 17.71 24.80 12.39
CA ARG A 219 18.40 25.98 12.92
C ARG A 219 17.67 27.27 12.61
N ARG A 220 16.79 27.28 11.58
CA ARG A 220 16.08 28.48 11.10
C ARG A 220 14.59 28.44 11.42
N ALA A 221 14.01 27.26 11.62
CA ALA A 221 12.60 27.08 11.91
C ALA A 221 12.33 27.14 13.41
N PRO A 222 11.50 28.06 13.91
CA PRO A 222 11.19 28.13 15.34
C PRO A 222 10.34 26.92 15.77
N HIS A 223 10.62 26.37 16.93
CA HIS A 223 9.79 25.34 17.57
C HIS A 223 9.24 25.87 18.89
N ARG A 224 7.92 25.84 19.02
CA ARG A 224 7.23 26.07 20.29
C ARG A 224 6.60 24.75 20.74
N PRO A 225 6.98 24.21 21.89
CA PRO A 225 6.34 23.00 22.42
C PRO A 225 4.83 23.21 22.55
N ALA A 226 4.04 22.27 22.04
CA ALA A 226 2.60 22.30 22.21
C ALA A 226 2.27 22.13 23.71
N ILE A 227 1.45 23.05 24.26
CA ILE A 227 0.91 22.92 25.61
C ILE A 227 -0.16 21.81 25.57
N PRO A 228 -0.04 20.76 26.38
CA PRO A 228 -1.06 19.73 26.45
C PRO A 228 -2.40 20.34 26.85
N ARG A 229 -3.40 20.26 25.97
CA ARG A 229 -4.76 20.61 26.36
C ARG A 229 -5.34 19.45 27.16
N PRO A 230 -6.02 19.69 28.29
CA PRO A 230 -6.72 18.63 29.00
C PRO A 230 -7.76 17.99 28.08
N ALA A 231 -7.71 16.66 27.97
CA ALA A 231 -8.66 15.88 27.19
C ALA A 231 -10.05 16.04 27.82
N VAL A 232 -10.94 16.76 27.16
CA VAL A 232 -12.36 16.71 27.48
C VAL A 232 -12.88 15.40 26.91
N GLU A 233 -13.11 14.43 27.78
CA GLU A 233 -13.73 13.15 27.43
C GLU A 233 -15.20 13.41 27.03
N ALA A 234 -15.43 13.64 25.77
CA ALA A 234 -16.78 13.54 25.21
C ALA A 234 -17.10 12.05 25.06
N GLU A 235 -18.09 11.54 25.77
CA GLU A 235 -18.65 10.18 25.62
C GLU A 235 -19.16 10.01 24.18
N ARG A 236 -18.29 9.50 23.33
CA ARG A 236 -18.66 9.05 21.98
C ARG A 236 -18.97 7.58 22.02
N SER A 237 -20.00 7.19 21.26
CA SER A 237 -20.34 5.78 21.07
C SER A 237 -19.10 5.00 20.59
N ALA A 238 -18.41 4.34 21.51
CA ALA A 238 -17.20 3.55 21.25
C ALA A 238 -17.43 2.49 20.16
N ALA A 239 -18.67 1.98 20.05
CA ALA A 239 -19.04 0.97 19.06
C ALA A 239 -18.93 1.47 17.61
N GLY A 240 -19.23 2.73 17.33
CA GLY A 240 -19.11 3.30 15.98
C GLY A 240 -17.66 3.53 15.55
N ILE A 241 -16.78 3.82 16.49
CA ILE A 241 -15.35 4.04 16.25
C ILE A 241 -14.64 2.69 15.98
N ASN A 242 -14.94 1.66 16.78
CA ASN A 242 -14.37 0.33 16.60
C ASN A 242 -14.71 -0.28 15.25
N ALA A 243 -15.93 -0.04 14.73
CA ALA A 243 -16.30 -0.49 13.39
C ALA A 243 -15.41 0.11 12.30
N ILE A 244 -14.97 1.37 12.45
CA ILE A 244 -14.07 2.02 11.49
C ILE A 244 -12.66 1.42 11.59
N TYR A 245 -12.15 1.13 12.79
CA TYR A 245 -10.86 0.44 12.95
C TYR A 245 -10.87 -0.95 12.35
N VAL A 246 -11.95 -1.72 12.54
CA VAL A 246 -12.11 -3.04 11.91
C VAL A 246 -12.16 -2.90 10.39
N ALA A 247 -12.93 -1.97 9.86
CA ALA A 247 -13.05 -1.77 8.42
C ALA A 247 -11.73 -1.37 7.77
N ILE A 248 -10.97 -0.46 8.38
CA ILE A 248 -9.67 -0.05 7.83
C ILE A 248 -8.64 -1.16 7.97
N GLY A 249 -8.72 -2.01 9.00
CA GLY A 249 -7.92 -3.22 9.13
C GLY A 249 -8.21 -4.22 8.01
N LEU A 250 -9.50 -4.48 7.72
CA LEU A 250 -9.92 -5.32 6.59
C LEU A 250 -9.51 -4.73 5.23
N SER A 251 -9.56 -3.40 5.11
CA SER A 251 -9.07 -2.69 3.92
C SER A 251 -7.57 -2.91 3.71
N GLY A 252 -6.74 -2.78 4.76
CA GLY A 252 -5.32 -3.09 4.71
C GLY A 252 -5.04 -4.55 4.38
N LEU A 253 -5.80 -5.49 4.99
CA LEU A 253 -5.69 -6.92 4.74
C LEU A 253 -5.96 -7.26 3.26
N SER A 254 -7.02 -6.69 2.69
CA SER A 254 -7.34 -6.90 1.27
C SER A 254 -6.34 -6.22 0.34
N ALA A 255 -5.76 -5.07 0.70
CA ALA A 255 -4.79 -4.36 -0.13
C ALA A 255 -3.50 -5.15 -0.31
N LEU A 256 -2.87 -5.57 0.78
CA LEU A 256 -1.61 -6.33 0.72
C LEU A 256 -1.83 -7.78 0.29
N GLY A 257 -2.99 -8.37 0.60
CA GLY A 257 -3.38 -9.66 0.04
C GLY A 257 -3.50 -9.61 -1.49
N ALA A 258 -4.10 -8.55 -2.03
CA ALA A 258 -4.21 -8.32 -3.47
C ALA A 258 -2.83 -8.08 -4.11
N GLU A 259 -1.95 -7.32 -3.47
CA GLU A 259 -0.59 -7.11 -3.96
C GLU A 259 0.16 -8.44 -4.14
N VAL A 260 0.05 -9.36 -3.19
CA VAL A 260 0.63 -10.72 -3.29
C VAL A 260 0.03 -11.49 -4.48
N VAL A 261 -1.31 -11.55 -4.59
CA VAL A 261 -2.00 -12.29 -5.66
C VAL A 261 -1.71 -11.67 -7.03
N TRP A 262 -1.82 -10.36 -7.16
CA TRP A 262 -1.64 -9.67 -8.43
C TRP A 262 -0.19 -9.63 -8.90
N THR A 263 0.77 -9.47 -7.99
CA THR A 263 2.20 -9.58 -8.34
C THR A 263 2.49 -10.94 -8.94
N ARG A 264 1.95 -12.01 -8.37
CA ARG A 264 2.12 -13.36 -8.89
C ARG A 264 1.50 -13.54 -10.29
N LEU A 265 0.23 -13.14 -10.45
CA LEU A 265 -0.49 -13.29 -11.72
C LEU A 265 0.08 -12.41 -12.83
N LEU A 266 0.39 -11.15 -12.52
CA LEU A 266 0.99 -10.24 -13.48
C LEU A 266 2.42 -10.65 -13.84
N SER A 267 3.17 -11.27 -12.92
CA SER A 267 4.49 -11.82 -13.23
C SER A 267 4.43 -12.98 -14.23
N LEU A 268 3.35 -13.77 -14.27
CA LEU A 268 3.15 -14.75 -15.35
C LEU A 268 3.04 -14.06 -16.71
N MET A 269 2.27 -12.97 -16.77
CA MET A 269 1.98 -12.25 -18.02
C MET A 269 3.12 -11.35 -18.49
N LEU A 270 3.84 -10.70 -17.58
CA LEU A 270 4.88 -9.72 -17.89
C LEU A 270 6.30 -10.29 -17.79
N GLY A 271 6.46 -11.46 -17.16
CA GLY A 271 7.71 -12.08 -16.79
C GLY A 271 8.11 -11.79 -15.35
N ALA A 272 8.69 -12.78 -14.65
CA ALA A 272 9.17 -12.64 -13.29
C ALA A 272 10.50 -11.86 -13.29
N SER A 273 10.44 -10.56 -13.16
CA SER A 273 11.60 -9.67 -13.19
C SER A 273 11.41 -8.47 -12.26
N VAL A 274 12.52 -7.83 -11.90
CA VAL A 274 12.52 -6.57 -11.12
C VAL A 274 11.69 -5.49 -11.80
N TYR A 275 11.74 -5.43 -13.14
CA TYR A 275 10.95 -4.47 -13.92
C TYR A 275 9.46 -4.66 -13.70
N THR A 276 8.99 -5.91 -13.73
CA THR A 276 7.59 -6.24 -13.51
C THR A 276 7.16 -5.83 -12.11
N PHE A 277 7.92 -6.18 -11.09
CA PHE A 277 7.65 -5.78 -9.71
C PHE A 277 7.61 -4.26 -9.57
N SER A 278 8.60 -3.55 -10.14
CA SER A 278 8.67 -2.09 -10.09
C SER A 278 7.50 -1.41 -10.81
N ILE A 279 7.03 -1.95 -11.94
CA ILE A 279 5.84 -1.43 -12.64
C ILE A 279 4.58 -1.60 -11.78
N ILE A 280 4.38 -2.80 -11.22
CA ILE A 280 3.22 -3.11 -10.39
C ILE A 280 3.19 -2.18 -9.18
N LEU A 281 4.31 -2.06 -8.48
CA LEU A 281 4.43 -1.23 -7.28
C LEU A 281 4.27 0.26 -7.60
N ALA A 282 4.89 0.76 -8.68
CA ALA A 282 4.75 2.15 -9.10
C ALA A 282 3.29 2.51 -9.42
N VAL A 283 2.61 1.68 -10.21
CA VAL A 283 1.19 1.88 -10.57
C VAL A 283 0.30 1.84 -9.32
N PHE A 284 0.55 0.89 -8.42
CA PHE A 284 -0.18 0.76 -7.16
C PHE A 284 -0.02 2.01 -6.29
N LEU A 285 1.21 2.50 -6.13
CA LEU A 285 1.51 3.70 -5.35
C LEU A 285 0.91 4.97 -5.97
N VAL A 286 0.98 5.15 -7.30
CA VAL A 286 0.34 6.29 -7.99
C VAL A 286 -1.17 6.28 -7.73
N ALA A 287 -1.79 5.10 -7.85
CA ALA A 287 -3.22 4.94 -7.61
C ALA A 287 -3.60 5.21 -6.15
N LEU A 288 -2.80 4.71 -5.18
CA LEU A 288 -2.97 5.01 -3.75
C LEU A 288 -2.87 6.51 -3.47
N GLY A 289 -1.90 7.19 -4.07
CA GLY A 289 -1.70 8.63 -3.92
C GLY A 289 -2.87 9.45 -4.49
N ALA A 290 -3.33 9.10 -5.69
CA ALA A 290 -4.50 9.70 -6.33
C ALA A 290 -5.76 9.47 -5.49
N GLY A 291 -5.96 8.24 -5.02
CA GLY A 291 -7.06 7.85 -4.14
C GLY A 291 -7.04 8.59 -2.80
N SER A 292 -5.88 8.72 -2.17
CA SER A 292 -5.72 9.46 -0.92
C SER A 292 -6.10 10.94 -1.09
N SER A 293 -5.69 11.55 -2.18
CA SER A 293 -6.04 12.93 -2.51
C SER A 293 -7.56 13.08 -2.73
N ALA A 294 -8.16 12.18 -3.51
CA ALA A 294 -9.60 12.14 -3.74
C ALA A 294 -10.40 11.91 -2.44
N GLY A 295 -9.97 10.95 -1.62
CA GLY A 295 -10.58 10.64 -0.32
C GLY A 295 -10.51 11.82 0.64
N ALA A 296 -9.38 12.53 0.70
CA ALA A 296 -9.23 13.74 1.51
C ALA A 296 -10.15 14.88 1.03
N TYR A 297 -10.32 15.04 -0.28
CA TYR A 297 -11.26 16.01 -0.86
C TYR A 297 -12.72 15.64 -0.52
N ILE A 298 -13.12 14.38 -0.72
CA ILE A 298 -14.46 13.88 -0.41
C ILE A 298 -14.77 14.03 1.09
N ALA A 299 -13.79 13.80 1.97
CA ALA A 299 -13.96 13.94 3.40
C ALA A 299 -14.34 15.35 3.85
N ARG A 300 -13.99 16.39 3.07
CA ARG A 300 -14.36 17.80 3.36
C ARG A 300 -15.80 18.13 3.00
N SER A 301 -16.35 17.49 1.97
CA SER A 301 -17.64 17.84 1.36
C SER A 301 -18.78 16.85 1.67
N SER A 302 -18.47 15.69 2.28
CA SER A 302 -19.41 14.59 2.51
C SER A 302 -19.42 14.12 3.97
N ARG A 303 -20.35 13.20 4.28
CA ARG A 303 -20.34 12.46 5.57
C ARG A 303 -19.27 11.36 5.53
N PRO A 304 -18.12 11.48 6.21
CA PRO A 304 -16.95 10.61 6.01
C PRO A 304 -17.26 9.12 6.22
N ARG A 305 -18.09 8.79 7.22
CA ARG A 305 -18.50 7.39 7.48
C ARG A 305 -19.27 6.77 6.32
N THR A 306 -20.19 7.54 5.72
CA THR A 306 -20.97 7.08 4.56
C THR A 306 -20.08 6.95 3.33
N ALA A 307 -19.19 7.91 3.10
CA ALA A 307 -18.23 7.87 2.00
C ALA A 307 -17.27 6.67 2.12
N LEU A 308 -16.79 6.36 3.33
CA LEU A 308 -15.98 5.17 3.59
C LEU A 308 -16.76 3.88 3.27
N ALA A 309 -18.02 3.76 3.69
CA ALA A 309 -18.85 2.59 3.41
C ALA A 309 -19.00 2.35 1.90
N TRP A 310 -19.26 3.41 1.13
CA TRP A 310 -19.36 3.33 -0.33
C TRP A 310 -18.01 3.03 -0.98
N SER A 311 -16.92 3.61 -0.49
CA SER A 311 -15.57 3.30 -0.98
C SER A 311 -15.24 1.81 -0.82
N GLN A 312 -15.56 1.20 0.34
CA GLN A 312 -15.35 -0.24 0.56
C GLN A 312 -16.28 -1.10 -0.31
N LEU A 313 -17.50 -0.67 -0.57
CA LEU A 313 -18.43 -1.39 -1.46
C LEU A 313 -17.96 -1.31 -2.93
N LEU A 314 -17.53 -0.15 -3.40
CA LEU A 314 -16.95 0.01 -4.74
C LEU A 314 -15.64 -0.77 -4.89
N LEU A 315 -14.89 -0.91 -3.80
CA LEU A 315 -13.67 -1.70 -3.78
C LEU A 315 -13.92 -3.18 -4.15
N THR A 316 -15.07 -3.76 -3.75
CA THR A 316 -15.44 -5.12 -4.16
C THR A 316 -15.53 -5.24 -5.68
N LEU A 317 -16.08 -4.21 -6.35
CA LEU A 317 -16.16 -4.15 -7.82
C LEU A 317 -14.77 -3.90 -8.45
N GLY A 318 -13.93 -3.08 -7.81
CA GLY A 318 -12.55 -2.83 -8.26
C GLY A 318 -11.69 -4.09 -8.22
N VAL A 319 -11.81 -4.91 -7.18
CA VAL A 319 -11.09 -6.20 -7.08
C VAL A 319 -11.64 -7.20 -8.09
N ALA A 320 -12.96 -7.30 -8.26
CA ALA A 320 -13.58 -8.15 -9.27
C ALA A 320 -13.18 -7.75 -10.70
N TRP A 321 -13.07 -6.45 -10.96
CA TRP A 321 -12.54 -5.91 -12.21
C TRP A 321 -11.12 -6.40 -12.47
N ALA A 322 -10.22 -6.29 -11.48
CA ALA A 322 -8.84 -6.75 -11.61
C ALA A 322 -8.79 -8.25 -11.93
N ALA A 323 -9.56 -9.07 -11.19
CA ALA A 323 -9.65 -10.51 -11.42
C ALA A 323 -10.10 -10.84 -12.86
N PHE A 324 -11.15 -10.15 -13.34
CA PHE A 324 -11.63 -10.31 -14.71
C PHE A 324 -10.58 -9.88 -15.73
N MET A 325 -9.97 -8.72 -15.56
CA MET A 325 -8.97 -8.19 -16.50
C MET A 325 -7.76 -9.11 -16.59
N ILE A 326 -7.22 -9.56 -15.46
CA ILE A 326 -6.03 -10.42 -15.42
C ILE A 326 -6.31 -11.80 -16.02
N ALA A 327 -7.49 -12.39 -15.77
CA ALA A 327 -7.78 -13.75 -16.21
C ALA A 327 -8.44 -13.84 -17.60
N ARG A 328 -9.21 -12.84 -18.03
CA ARG A 328 -10.02 -12.94 -19.26
C ARG A 328 -9.68 -11.92 -20.34
N ALA A 329 -9.19 -10.75 -20.01
CA ALA A 329 -8.97 -9.70 -21.00
C ALA A 329 -7.49 -9.55 -21.38
N LEU A 330 -6.63 -9.25 -20.41
CA LEU A 330 -5.23 -8.90 -20.68
C LEU A 330 -4.39 -10.03 -21.28
N PRO A 331 -4.57 -11.33 -20.94
CA PRO A 331 -3.83 -12.41 -21.56
C PRO A 331 -4.07 -12.54 -23.07
N PHE A 332 -5.22 -12.04 -23.53
CA PHE A 332 -5.64 -12.14 -24.94
C PHE A 332 -5.59 -10.79 -25.66
N TRP A 333 -5.06 -9.74 -25.07
CA TRP A 333 -4.85 -8.48 -25.77
C TRP A 333 -3.96 -8.71 -27.00
N PRO A 334 -4.33 -8.17 -28.18
CA PRO A 334 -3.70 -8.50 -29.45
C PRO A 334 -2.35 -7.80 -29.62
N ILE A 335 -1.44 -8.01 -28.66
CA ILE A 335 -0.10 -7.46 -28.71
C ILE A 335 0.86 -8.64 -28.84
N ASN A 336 1.34 -8.82 -30.05
CA ASN A 336 2.40 -9.78 -30.30
C ASN A 336 3.74 -9.17 -29.86
N PRO A 337 4.42 -9.70 -28.85
CA PRO A 337 5.72 -9.19 -28.39
C PRO A 337 6.78 -9.19 -29.51
N SER A 338 6.67 -10.09 -30.49
CA SER A 338 7.60 -10.15 -31.60
C SER A 338 7.40 -9.03 -32.64
N LEU A 339 6.25 -8.34 -32.61
CA LEU A 339 5.97 -7.19 -33.48
C LEU A 339 6.38 -5.86 -32.83
N SER A 340 6.77 -5.85 -31.55
CA SER A 340 7.26 -4.67 -30.85
C SER A 340 8.78 -4.73 -30.67
N PRO A 341 9.58 -4.23 -31.62
CA PRO A 341 11.04 -4.27 -31.53
C PRO A 341 11.59 -3.29 -30.49
N SER A 342 10.78 -2.34 -30.00
CA SER A 342 11.21 -1.32 -29.07
C SER A 342 10.93 -1.73 -27.61
N PRO A 343 11.95 -1.84 -26.76
CA PRO A 343 11.77 -2.05 -25.32
C PRO A 343 10.90 -0.97 -24.66
N TRP A 344 10.91 0.25 -25.19
CA TRP A 344 10.12 1.37 -24.71
C TRP A 344 8.61 1.17 -24.94
N ILE A 345 8.22 0.69 -26.12
CA ILE A 345 6.81 0.37 -26.42
C ILE A 345 6.34 -0.78 -25.52
N THR A 346 7.14 -1.81 -25.35
CA THR A 346 6.84 -2.94 -24.46
C THR A 346 6.62 -2.45 -23.03
N PHE A 347 7.49 -1.57 -22.53
CA PHE A 347 7.35 -0.96 -21.20
C PHE A 347 6.04 -0.19 -21.06
N GLN A 348 5.71 0.68 -22.01
CA GLN A 348 4.45 1.45 -21.98
C GLN A 348 3.22 0.53 -21.96
N LEU A 349 3.23 -0.53 -22.76
CA LEU A 349 2.15 -1.50 -22.81
C LEU A 349 2.01 -2.26 -21.49
N ASP A 350 3.11 -2.65 -20.87
CA ASP A 350 3.11 -3.34 -19.58
C ASP A 350 2.60 -2.41 -18.48
N VAL A 351 2.97 -1.12 -18.48
CA VAL A 351 2.40 -0.11 -17.56
C VAL A 351 0.89 0.03 -17.75
N VAL A 352 0.41 0.11 -19.00
CA VAL A 352 -1.02 0.23 -19.30
C VAL A 352 -1.78 -1.02 -18.85
N ARG A 353 -1.25 -2.22 -19.10
CA ARG A 353 -1.87 -3.49 -18.66
C ARG A 353 -2.04 -3.52 -17.14
N VAL A 354 -0.96 -3.20 -16.40
CA VAL A 354 -1.01 -3.13 -14.93
C VAL A 354 -1.99 -2.05 -14.48
N ALA A 355 -1.93 -0.85 -15.08
CA ALA A 355 -2.82 0.24 -14.71
C ALA A 355 -4.30 -0.11 -14.91
N VAL A 356 -4.66 -0.67 -16.05
CA VAL A 356 -6.05 -1.06 -16.33
C VAL A 356 -6.56 -2.09 -15.32
N ALA A 357 -5.72 -3.05 -14.89
CA ALA A 357 -6.11 -4.05 -13.91
C ALA A 357 -6.17 -3.49 -12.48
N VAL A 358 -5.09 -2.88 -12.03
CA VAL A 358 -4.83 -2.60 -10.60
C VAL A 358 -5.36 -1.23 -10.16
N PHE A 359 -5.30 -0.22 -11.02
CA PHE A 359 -5.57 1.18 -10.68
C PHE A 359 -6.95 1.41 -10.05
N PRO A 360 -8.08 0.85 -10.54
CA PRO A 360 -9.39 1.11 -9.97
C PRO A 360 -9.51 0.71 -8.50
N ALA A 361 -9.01 -0.47 -8.12
CA ALA A 361 -9.04 -0.92 -6.73
C ALA A 361 -8.05 -0.14 -5.86
N ALA A 362 -6.85 0.14 -6.36
CA ALA A 362 -5.82 0.84 -5.61
C ALA A 362 -6.21 2.29 -5.27
N VAL A 363 -6.91 2.99 -6.16
CA VAL A 363 -7.50 4.32 -5.85
C VAL A 363 -8.47 4.23 -4.68
N LEU A 364 -9.30 3.20 -4.60
CA LEU A 364 -10.28 3.04 -3.53
C LEU A 364 -9.62 2.68 -2.19
N TRP A 365 -8.56 1.85 -2.19
CA TRP A 365 -7.73 1.63 -0.99
C TRP A 365 -7.08 2.94 -0.53
N GLY A 366 -6.51 3.72 -1.46
CA GLY A 366 -5.94 5.02 -1.17
C GLY A 366 -6.93 5.98 -0.52
N ALA A 367 -8.18 6.03 -1.01
CA ALA A 367 -9.24 6.88 -0.46
C ALA A 367 -9.70 6.43 0.94
N SER A 368 -9.57 5.14 1.26
CA SER A 368 -10.07 4.56 2.52
C SER A 368 -9.41 5.15 3.76
N PHE A 369 -8.09 5.40 3.71
CA PHE A 369 -7.35 5.93 4.86
C PHE A 369 -7.79 7.34 5.29
N PRO A 370 -7.79 8.37 4.43
CA PRO A 370 -8.26 9.70 4.81
C PRO A 370 -9.75 9.74 5.17
N LEU A 371 -10.59 8.91 4.54
CA LEU A 371 -11.99 8.79 4.89
C LEU A 371 -12.19 8.17 6.28
N ALA A 372 -11.43 7.12 6.63
CA ALA A 372 -11.45 6.51 7.95
C ALA A 372 -10.97 7.49 9.02
N LEU A 373 -9.89 8.22 8.75
CA LEU A 373 -9.37 9.25 9.65
C LEU A 373 -10.41 10.32 9.92
N ALA A 374 -11.02 10.89 8.88
CA ALA A 374 -12.07 11.89 9.02
C ALA A 374 -13.33 11.36 9.71
N ALA A 375 -13.62 10.05 9.57
CA ALA A 375 -14.77 9.41 10.21
C ALA A 375 -14.62 9.22 11.73
N VAL A 376 -13.38 9.21 12.23
CA VAL A 376 -13.03 9.00 13.65
C VAL A 376 -12.73 10.31 14.37
N VAL A 377 -12.23 11.35 13.67
CA VAL A 377 -11.84 12.65 14.22
C VAL A 377 -13.00 13.34 14.93
N GLY A 378 -12.72 13.87 16.12
CA GLY A 378 -13.60 14.72 16.87
C GLY A 378 -12.96 16.02 17.31
N PRO A 379 -13.76 17.02 17.78
CA PRO A 379 -13.30 18.37 18.06
C PRO A 379 -12.23 18.50 19.16
N SER A 380 -12.08 17.50 20.03
CA SER A 380 -11.18 17.51 21.20
C SER A 380 -10.11 16.42 21.19
N ASP A 381 -9.98 15.65 20.11
CA ASP A 381 -9.06 14.51 20.07
C ASP A 381 -7.62 14.95 19.72
N ASP A 382 -6.64 14.26 20.31
CA ASP A 382 -5.24 14.34 19.91
C ASP A 382 -5.08 13.72 18.51
N ALA A 383 -4.91 14.57 17.52
CA ALA A 383 -4.80 14.17 16.11
C ALA A 383 -3.67 13.13 15.90
N GLY A 384 -2.54 13.26 16.57
CA GLY A 384 -1.41 12.34 16.44
C GLY A 384 -1.75 10.94 16.95
N ARG A 385 -2.43 10.84 18.11
CA ARG A 385 -2.87 9.55 18.66
C ARG A 385 -3.90 8.87 17.76
N LEU A 386 -4.79 9.64 17.17
CA LEU A 386 -5.86 9.15 16.32
C LEU A 386 -5.32 8.63 14.98
N VAL A 387 -4.44 9.41 14.34
CA VAL A 387 -3.71 9.00 13.13
C VAL A 387 -2.96 7.70 13.40
N GLY A 388 -2.24 7.63 14.52
CA GLY A 388 -1.50 6.42 14.91
C GLY A 388 -2.39 5.18 15.05
N ARG A 389 -3.60 5.30 15.63
CA ARG A 389 -4.53 4.17 15.77
C ARG A 389 -5.12 3.70 14.44
N VAL A 390 -5.54 4.64 13.57
CA VAL A 390 -6.06 4.31 12.22
C VAL A 390 -4.96 3.66 11.39
N TYR A 391 -3.75 4.21 11.44
CA TYR A 391 -2.59 3.66 10.76
C TYR A 391 -2.24 2.27 11.27
N ALA A 392 -2.20 2.07 12.59
CA ALA A 392 -1.91 0.77 13.19
C ALA A 392 -2.95 -0.30 12.81
N ALA A 393 -4.24 0.04 12.83
CA ALA A 393 -5.30 -0.88 12.41
C ALA A 393 -5.15 -1.30 10.95
N ASN A 394 -4.89 -0.34 10.05
CA ASN A 394 -4.63 -0.61 8.64
C ASN A 394 -3.40 -1.51 8.45
N THR A 395 -2.33 -1.21 9.15
CA THR A 395 -1.05 -1.92 9.00
C THR A 395 -1.10 -3.34 9.57
N VAL A 396 -1.77 -3.55 10.71
CA VAL A 396 -1.99 -4.90 11.24
C VAL A 396 -2.77 -5.73 10.23
N GLY A 397 -3.82 -5.16 9.64
CA GLY A 397 -4.54 -5.80 8.54
C GLY A 397 -3.62 -6.15 7.36
N ALA A 398 -2.81 -5.20 6.92
CA ALA A 398 -1.87 -5.35 5.81
C ALA A 398 -0.87 -6.50 6.05
N ILE A 399 -0.27 -6.58 7.25
CA ILE A 399 0.64 -7.66 7.64
C ILE A 399 -0.07 -9.01 7.60
N LEU A 400 -1.26 -9.10 8.20
CA LEU A 400 -2.06 -10.32 8.18
C LEU A 400 -2.43 -10.72 6.76
N GLY A 401 -2.76 -9.75 5.89
CA GLY A 401 -3.07 -9.97 4.49
C GLY A 401 -1.87 -10.54 3.72
N SER A 402 -0.72 -9.89 3.80
CA SER A 402 0.48 -10.35 3.09
C SER A 402 0.89 -11.76 3.54
N ALA A 403 0.91 -12.02 4.86
CA ALA A 403 1.26 -13.33 5.41
C ALA A 403 0.22 -14.42 5.05
N LEU A 404 -1.08 -14.14 5.23
CA LEU A 404 -2.16 -15.08 4.95
C LEU A 404 -2.18 -15.48 3.47
N PHE A 405 -2.09 -14.51 2.57
CA PHE A 405 -2.19 -14.78 1.14
C PHE A 405 -0.92 -15.44 0.59
N SER A 406 0.27 -15.06 1.04
CA SER A 406 1.53 -15.64 0.57
C SER A 406 1.76 -17.06 1.06
N VAL A 407 1.41 -17.37 2.32
CA VAL A 407 1.76 -18.64 2.95
C VAL A 407 0.61 -19.66 2.94
N VAL A 408 -0.65 -19.18 3.00
CA VAL A 408 -1.81 -20.07 3.15
C VAL A 408 -2.69 -20.06 1.92
N VAL A 409 -3.24 -18.91 1.53
CA VAL A 409 -4.31 -18.85 0.52
C VAL A 409 -3.81 -19.27 -0.85
N VAL A 410 -2.77 -18.63 -1.36
CA VAL A 410 -2.26 -18.92 -2.70
C VAL A 410 -1.69 -20.34 -2.80
N PRO A 411 -0.86 -20.84 -1.87
CA PRO A 411 -0.29 -22.17 -1.99
C PRO A 411 -1.29 -23.32 -1.84
N HIS A 412 -2.37 -23.16 -1.08
CA HIS A 412 -3.31 -24.24 -0.78
C HIS A 412 -4.61 -24.14 -1.58
N TRP A 413 -5.07 -22.91 -1.88
CA TRP A 413 -6.36 -22.70 -2.53
C TRP A 413 -6.22 -22.07 -3.92
N GLY A 414 -5.04 -21.60 -4.28
CA GLY A 414 -4.76 -20.96 -5.56
C GLY A 414 -5.20 -19.49 -5.64
N THR A 415 -4.76 -18.83 -6.70
CA THR A 415 -5.00 -17.39 -6.90
C THR A 415 -6.47 -17.05 -7.11
N ARG A 416 -7.26 -17.93 -7.76
CA ARG A 416 -8.71 -17.71 -7.95
C ARG A 416 -9.46 -17.57 -6.63
N HIS A 417 -9.25 -18.49 -5.69
CA HIS A 417 -9.89 -18.42 -4.37
C HIS A 417 -9.34 -17.25 -3.57
N GLY A 418 -8.08 -16.87 -3.81
CA GLY A 418 -7.50 -15.63 -3.29
C GLY A 418 -8.30 -14.40 -3.73
N GLU A 419 -8.61 -14.25 -5.02
CA GLU A 419 -9.44 -13.17 -5.55
C GLU A 419 -10.86 -13.16 -4.94
N GLN A 420 -11.48 -14.34 -4.83
CA GLN A 420 -12.80 -14.47 -4.20
C GLN A 420 -12.78 -14.02 -2.74
N LEU A 421 -11.75 -14.40 -1.99
CA LEU A 421 -11.57 -14.01 -0.60
C LEU A 421 -11.33 -12.50 -0.47
N LEU A 422 -10.57 -11.87 -1.35
CA LEU A 422 -10.34 -10.43 -1.38
C LEU A 422 -11.66 -9.64 -1.58
N ILE A 423 -12.50 -10.09 -2.51
CA ILE A 423 -13.83 -9.51 -2.73
C ILE A 423 -14.71 -9.66 -1.48
N ALA A 424 -14.71 -10.86 -0.87
CA ALA A 424 -15.50 -11.13 0.33
C ALA A 424 -15.05 -10.28 1.54
N ILE A 425 -13.75 -10.09 1.73
CA ILE A 425 -13.17 -9.23 2.79
C ILE A 425 -13.57 -7.76 2.56
N SER A 426 -13.49 -7.28 1.33
CA SER A 426 -13.89 -5.90 0.99
C SER A 426 -15.40 -5.69 1.22
N LEU A 427 -16.23 -6.67 0.87
CA LEU A 427 -17.67 -6.65 1.17
C LEU A 427 -17.91 -6.64 2.68
N ALA A 428 -17.23 -7.49 3.45
CA ALA A 428 -17.34 -7.52 4.91
C ALA A 428 -16.98 -6.16 5.53
N SER A 429 -15.90 -5.52 5.05
CA SER A 429 -15.52 -4.15 5.44
C SER A 429 -16.66 -3.15 5.19
N ALA A 430 -17.25 -3.16 3.99
CA ALA A 430 -18.39 -2.31 3.65
C ALA A 430 -19.57 -2.53 4.59
N MET A 431 -19.95 -3.79 4.84
CA MET A 431 -21.07 -4.15 5.71
C MET A 431 -20.86 -3.68 7.16
N VAL A 432 -19.66 -3.79 7.70
CA VAL A 432 -19.30 -3.31 9.04
C VAL A 432 -19.53 -1.81 9.15
N VAL A 433 -19.08 -1.02 8.16
CA VAL A 433 -19.26 0.44 8.17
C VAL A 433 -20.73 0.82 7.95
N PHE A 434 -21.45 0.18 7.02
CA PHE A 434 -22.88 0.44 6.81
C PHE A 434 -23.70 0.14 8.06
N ALA A 435 -23.40 -0.96 8.77
CA ALA A 435 -24.06 -1.29 10.04
C ALA A 435 -23.80 -0.20 11.11
N ALA A 436 -22.59 0.31 11.21
CA ALA A 436 -22.26 1.40 12.13
C ALA A 436 -22.97 2.71 11.77
N VAL A 437 -23.04 3.05 10.49
CA VAL A 437 -23.80 4.24 10.00
C VAL A 437 -25.28 4.12 10.32
N ARG A 438 -25.89 2.93 10.12
CA ARG A 438 -27.30 2.69 10.44
C ARG A 438 -27.60 2.81 11.93
N ARG A 439 -26.72 2.25 12.79
CA ARG A 439 -26.87 2.36 14.25
C ARG A 439 -26.78 3.80 14.72
N ALA A 440 -25.82 4.58 14.21
CA ALA A 440 -25.66 5.99 14.55
C ALA A 440 -26.93 6.80 14.19
N ARG A 441 -27.49 6.60 12.98
CA ARG A 441 -28.72 7.25 12.55
C ARG A 441 -29.95 6.83 13.36
N ALA A 442 -30.00 5.57 13.79
CA ALA A 442 -31.09 5.09 14.65
C ALA A 442 -31.08 5.78 16.03
N VAL A 443 -29.91 5.96 16.61
CA VAL A 443 -29.74 6.68 17.89
C VAL A 443 -30.11 8.16 17.76
N GLU A 444 -29.64 8.82 16.69
CA GLU A 444 -30.02 10.22 16.40
C GLU A 444 -31.54 10.37 16.24
N ALA A 445 -32.19 9.46 15.48
CA ALA A 445 -33.66 9.48 15.27
C ALA A 445 -34.44 9.20 16.55
N THR A 446 -33.90 8.44 17.51
CA THR A 446 -34.54 8.20 18.82
C THR A 446 -34.48 9.45 19.67
N ASN A 447 -33.33 10.11 19.72
CA ASN A 447 -33.14 11.36 20.45
C ASN A 447 -33.97 12.51 19.88
N GLU A 448 -34.11 12.60 18.53
CA GLU A 448 -34.99 13.59 17.88
C GLU A 448 -36.48 13.31 18.11
N ARG A 449 -36.90 12.03 18.20
CA ARG A 449 -38.32 11.66 18.51
C ARG A 449 -38.69 11.99 19.93
N ASP A 450 -37.77 11.89 20.87
CA ASP A 450 -37.95 12.30 22.25
C ASP A 450 -38.03 13.84 22.37
N ALA A 451 -37.33 14.57 21.47
CA ALA A 451 -37.34 16.04 21.41
C ALA A 451 -38.53 16.62 20.58
N GLN A 452 -39.06 15.88 19.61
CA GLN A 452 -40.13 16.32 18.71
C GLN A 452 -41.26 15.26 18.61
N ARG A 453 -42.22 15.31 19.53
CA ARG A 453 -43.46 14.52 19.46
C ARG A 453 -44.42 14.96 18.34
N SER A 454 -43.96 15.72 17.34
CA SER A 454 -44.83 16.20 16.25
C SER A 454 -44.09 16.47 14.94
N SER A 455 -43.75 15.46 14.20
CA SER A 455 -43.76 15.50 12.73
C SER A 455 -43.38 14.12 12.17
N GLY A 456 -44.26 13.54 11.39
CA GLY A 456 -44.06 12.24 10.77
C GLY A 456 -43.00 12.28 9.69
N TRP A 457 -41.75 11.90 10.03
CA TRP A 457 -40.67 11.70 9.07
C TRP A 457 -40.56 10.20 8.76
N VAL A 458 -40.76 9.85 7.50
CA VAL A 458 -40.56 8.48 6.98
C VAL A 458 -39.10 8.32 6.53
N PRO A 459 -38.35 7.28 7.00
CA PRO A 459 -36.98 7.03 6.53
C PRO A 459 -36.98 6.77 5.02
N ARG A 460 -36.07 7.44 4.29
CA ARG A 460 -35.94 7.23 2.84
C ARG A 460 -35.34 5.82 2.57
N PRO A 461 -36.07 4.88 1.96
CA PRO A 461 -35.64 3.49 1.73
C PRO A 461 -34.55 3.35 0.67
N ALA A 462 -34.35 4.39 -0.17
CA ALA A 462 -33.45 4.33 -1.32
C ALA A 462 -31.98 3.96 -0.98
N GLY A 463 -31.42 4.48 0.11
CA GLY A 463 -30.02 4.16 0.49
C GLY A 463 -29.83 2.73 0.99
N THR A 464 -30.88 2.13 1.58
CA THR A 464 -30.85 0.73 2.03
C THR A 464 -30.96 -0.22 0.84
N LEU A 465 -31.84 0.08 -0.11
CA LEU A 465 -32.02 -0.71 -1.34
C LEU A 465 -30.73 -0.71 -2.18
N LEU A 466 -30.07 0.44 -2.33
CA LEU A 466 -28.80 0.54 -3.03
C LEU A 466 -27.69 -0.26 -2.34
N ALA A 467 -27.62 -0.24 -1.00
CA ALA A 467 -26.63 -1.04 -0.26
C ALA A 467 -26.88 -2.55 -0.40
N VAL A 468 -28.15 -2.98 -0.39
CA VAL A 468 -28.52 -4.38 -0.61
C VAL A 468 -28.23 -4.81 -2.06
N ALA A 469 -28.58 -3.97 -3.04
CA ALA A 469 -28.25 -4.23 -4.44
C ALA A 469 -26.74 -4.31 -4.68
N GLY A 470 -25.96 -3.42 -4.04
CA GLY A 470 -24.49 -3.45 -4.09
C GLY A 470 -23.90 -4.70 -3.44
N ALA A 471 -24.46 -5.14 -2.31
CA ALA A 471 -24.05 -6.40 -1.67
C ALA A 471 -24.38 -7.62 -2.55
N ALA A 472 -25.55 -7.65 -3.17
CA ALA A 472 -25.93 -8.71 -4.10
C ALA A 472 -25.01 -8.73 -5.34
N ALA A 473 -24.68 -7.56 -5.90
CA ALA A 473 -23.72 -7.45 -7.00
C ALA A 473 -22.32 -7.95 -6.58
N ALA A 474 -21.87 -7.63 -5.36
CA ALA A 474 -20.60 -8.12 -4.84
C ALA A 474 -20.56 -9.65 -4.68
N ILE A 475 -21.64 -10.25 -4.19
CA ILE A 475 -21.78 -11.72 -4.10
C ILE A 475 -21.76 -12.34 -5.51
N ALA A 476 -22.46 -11.74 -6.48
CA ALA A 476 -22.40 -12.19 -7.87
C ALA A 476 -20.96 -12.11 -8.43
N CYS A 477 -20.21 -11.06 -8.08
CA CYS A 477 -18.80 -10.93 -8.44
C CYS A 477 -17.94 -12.06 -7.86
N VAL A 478 -18.14 -12.46 -6.60
CA VAL A 478 -17.41 -13.60 -5.99
C VAL A 478 -17.64 -14.88 -6.77
N ILE A 479 -18.90 -15.14 -7.16
CA ILE A 479 -19.26 -16.35 -7.93
C ILE A 479 -18.66 -16.29 -9.35
N ALA A 480 -18.66 -15.09 -9.96
CA ALA A 480 -18.23 -14.86 -11.33
C ALA A 480 -16.71 -14.77 -11.52
N VAL A 481 -15.88 -14.86 -10.45
CA VAL A 481 -14.41 -14.83 -10.57
C VAL A 481 -13.95 -15.93 -11.56
N PRO A 482 -13.30 -15.56 -12.67
CA PRO A 482 -12.88 -16.53 -13.68
C PRO A 482 -11.67 -17.36 -13.22
N ASN A 483 -11.52 -18.54 -13.82
CA ASN A 483 -10.27 -19.29 -13.69
C ASN A 483 -9.14 -18.58 -14.44
N VAL A 484 -7.94 -18.65 -13.91
CA VAL A 484 -6.73 -18.27 -14.64
C VAL A 484 -6.57 -19.22 -15.83
N PRO A 485 -6.37 -18.74 -17.06
CA PRO A 485 -6.18 -19.60 -18.21
C PRO A 485 -4.96 -20.50 -18.05
N ASP A 486 -5.10 -21.80 -18.32
CA ASP A 486 -3.99 -22.77 -18.27
C ASP A 486 -2.84 -22.34 -19.18
N GLY A 487 -3.18 -21.76 -20.33
CA GLY A 487 -2.21 -21.20 -21.28
C GLY A 487 -1.41 -20.04 -20.70
N LEU A 488 -1.98 -19.23 -19.80
CA LEU A 488 -1.23 -18.16 -19.12
C LEU A 488 -0.18 -18.74 -18.18
N VAL A 489 -0.50 -19.81 -17.46
CA VAL A 489 0.45 -20.50 -16.59
C VAL A 489 1.56 -21.17 -17.40
N ALA A 490 1.23 -21.73 -18.58
CA ALA A 490 2.18 -22.43 -19.42
C ALA A 490 3.07 -21.48 -20.26
N TYR A 491 2.47 -20.51 -20.96
CA TYR A 491 3.15 -19.71 -21.96
C TYR A 491 3.29 -18.22 -21.58
N GLY A 492 2.67 -17.79 -20.51
CA GLY A 492 2.84 -16.45 -19.96
C GLY A 492 2.62 -15.34 -21.00
N ARG A 493 3.63 -14.50 -21.18
CA ARG A 493 3.66 -13.40 -22.17
C ARG A 493 3.40 -13.85 -23.60
N PHE A 494 3.76 -15.09 -23.95
CA PHE A 494 3.67 -15.61 -25.31
C PHE A 494 2.32 -16.27 -25.62
N LEU A 495 1.39 -16.35 -24.67
CA LEU A 495 0.07 -16.94 -24.90
C LEU A 495 -0.65 -16.39 -26.14
N PRO A 496 -0.65 -15.06 -26.43
CA PRO A 496 -1.36 -14.54 -27.61
C PRO A 496 -0.74 -14.95 -28.96
N THR A 497 0.53 -15.35 -28.95
CA THR A 497 1.26 -15.74 -30.17
C THR A 497 1.30 -17.24 -30.40
N TYR A 498 0.84 -18.02 -29.43
CA TYR A 498 0.88 -19.47 -29.50
C TYR A 498 -0.35 -19.99 -30.26
N THR A 499 -0.15 -20.43 -31.46
CA THR A 499 -1.22 -20.90 -32.38
C THR A 499 -1.61 -22.36 -32.19
N ASN A 500 -0.69 -23.18 -31.68
CA ASN A 500 -0.96 -24.57 -31.38
C ASN A 500 -1.73 -24.65 -30.05
N GLN A 501 -2.83 -25.38 -30.01
CA GLN A 501 -3.56 -25.64 -28.79
C GLN A 501 -3.08 -26.96 -28.18
N PRO A 502 -2.11 -26.93 -27.25
CA PRO A 502 -1.65 -28.14 -26.59
C PRO A 502 -2.72 -28.63 -25.61
N LYS A 503 -2.67 -29.92 -25.31
CA LYS A 503 -3.43 -30.49 -24.21
C LYS A 503 -2.68 -30.23 -22.91
N TYR A 504 -3.30 -29.55 -21.95
CA TYR A 504 -2.74 -29.37 -20.62
C TYR A 504 -2.99 -30.63 -19.80
N LEU A 505 -1.91 -31.32 -19.43
CA LEU A 505 -1.97 -32.56 -18.64
C LEU A 505 -2.01 -32.24 -17.14
N TYR A 506 -1.37 -31.15 -16.74
CA TYR A 506 -1.33 -30.70 -15.37
C TYR A 506 -1.17 -29.18 -15.32
N VAL A 507 -1.87 -28.52 -14.40
CA VAL A 507 -1.67 -27.12 -14.05
C VAL A 507 -1.81 -27.00 -12.54
N GLY A 508 -0.84 -26.37 -11.89
CA GLY A 508 -0.83 -26.23 -10.44
C GLY A 508 -0.13 -24.95 -9.98
N GLU A 509 -0.58 -24.44 -8.85
CA GLU A 509 0.01 -23.29 -8.19
C GLU A 509 0.66 -23.75 -6.90
N GLY A 510 1.99 -23.72 -6.83
CA GLY A 510 2.77 -24.06 -5.64
C GLY A 510 3.25 -22.83 -4.88
N ILE A 511 3.96 -23.04 -3.77
CA ILE A 511 4.53 -21.97 -2.94
C ILE A 511 5.53 -21.14 -3.75
N ASN A 512 6.42 -21.81 -4.50
CA ASN A 512 7.53 -21.15 -5.18
C ASN A 512 7.14 -20.63 -6.56
N SER A 513 6.32 -21.36 -7.30
CA SER A 513 5.96 -21.03 -8.66
C SER A 513 4.65 -21.69 -9.09
N SER A 514 4.07 -21.19 -10.19
CA SER A 514 3.01 -21.87 -10.92
C SER A 514 3.66 -22.76 -11.98
N ILE A 515 3.19 -24.00 -12.12
CA ILE A 515 3.72 -25.00 -13.05
C ILE A 515 2.63 -25.55 -13.95
N ALA A 516 3.00 -25.90 -15.17
CA ALA A 516 2.11 -26.61 -16.08
C ALA A 516 2.89 -27.70 -16.83
N VAL A 517 2.17 -28.74 -17.24
CA VAL A 517 2.67 -29.75 -18.17
C VAL A 517 1.72 -29.78 -19.37
N SER A 518 2.24 -29.53 -20.54
CA SER A 518 1.46 -29.57 -21.79
C SER A 518 1.98 -30.66 -22.71
N GLU A 519 1.09 -31.20 -23.55
CA GLU A 519 1.41 -32.15 -24.62
C GLU A 519 0.99 -31.54 -25.96
N GLU A 520 1.96 -31.36 -26.84
CA GLU A 520 1.71 -30.86 -28.18
C GLU A 520 1.05 -31.92 -29.08
N PRO A 521 0.42 -31.54 -30.19
CA PRO A 521 -0.10 -32.52 -31.17
C PRO A 521 0.95 -33.48 -31.73
N SER A 522 2.23 -33.11 -31.67
CA SER A 522 3.39 -33.94 -32.00
C SER A 522 3.69 -35.04 -30.98
N GLY A 523 3.02 -35.02 -29.81
CA GLY A 523 3.33 -35.91 -28.68
C GLY A 523 4.47 -35.40 -27.78
N VAL A 524 5.08 -34.27 -28.12
CA VAL A 524 6.12 -33.64 -27.28
C VAL A 524 5.47 -33.08 -26.02
N ARG A 525 6.02 -33.43 -24.85
CA ARG A 525 5.61 -32.89 -23.56
C ARG A 525 6.54 -31.78 -23.13
N ASN A 526 5.96 -30.67 -22.72
CA ASN A 526 6.67 -29.50 -22.22
C ASN A 526 6.37 -29.31 -20.73
N PHE A 527 7.40 -29.06 -19.95
CA PHE A 527 7.31 -28.67 -18.56
C PHE A 527 7.50 -27.15 -18.45
N HIS A 528 6.52 -26.49 -17.86
CA HIS A 528 6.47 -25.04 -17.78
C HIS A 528 6.59 -24.58 -16.32
N VAL A 529 7.38 -23.54 -16.09
CA VAL A 529 7.52 -22.85 -14.82
C VAL A 529 7.34 -21.35 -15.03
N ALA A 530 6.42 -20.73 -14.29
CA ALA A 530 6.16 -19.29 -14.32
C ALA A 530 5.98 -18.72 -15.75
N GLY A 531 5.27 -19.43 -16.62
CA GLY A 531 4.95 -18.95 -17.99
C GLY A 531 6.05 -19.19 -19.03
N LYS A 532 7.03 -20.06 -18.72
CA LYS A 532 8.13 -20.42 -19.63
C LYS A 532 8.30 -21.92 -19.71
N VAL A 533 8.70 -22.42 -20.88
CA VAL A 533 9.14 -23.81 -21.05
C VAL A 533 10.55 -23.92 -20.46
N GLU A 534 10.71 -24.79 -19.47
CA GLU A 534 11.99 -25.05 -18.80
C GLU A 534 12.59 -26.40 -19.22
N ALA A 535 11.75 -27.34 -19.64
CA ALA A 535 12.19 -28.65 -20.11
C ALA A 535 11.18 -29.23 -21.12
N SER A 536 11.64 -30.11 -22.02
CA SER A 536 10.76 -30.83 -22.93
C SER A 536 11.18 -32.29 -23.09
N SER A 537 10.27 -33.12 -23.61
CA SER A 537 10.57 -34.51 -23.99
C SER A 537 11.30 -34.66 -25.34
N LEU A 538 11.79 -33.55 -25.91
CA LEU A 538 12.63 -33.60 -27.09
C LEU A 538 13.97 -34.27 -26.77
N PRO A 539 14.51 -35.12 -27.67
CA PRO A 539 15.79 -35.80 -27.41
C PRO A 539 16.97 -34.89 -27.11
N GLN A 540 16.92 -33.66 -27.60
CA GLN A 540 17.96 -32.65 -27.32
C GLN A 540 17.92 -32.16 -25.88
N ASP A 541 16.72 -31.90 -25.35
CA ASP A 541 16.53 -31.44 -23.98
C ASP A 541 16.75 -32.57 -22.97
N MET A 542 16.34 -33.81 -23.32
CA MET A 542 16.56 -35.00 -22.50
C MET A 542 18.04 -35.35 -22.29
N ARG A 543 18.94 -34.83 -23.14
CA ARG A 543 20.38 -35.04 -22.98
C ARG A 543 21.03 -34.06 -22.00
N LEU A 544 20.33 -32.97 -21.69
CA LEU A 544 20.81 -31.95 -20.77
C LEU A 544 20.29 -32.16 -19.32
N GLN A 545 19.30 -33.03 -19.17
CA GLN A 545 18.74 -33.46 -17.89
C GLN A 545 19.45 -34.72 -17.38
#